data_298fd786f42c290f4c7577e9639da1cc
#
_entry.id   298fd786f42c290f4c7577e9639da1cc
#
_cell.length_a   1.000
_cell.length_b   1.000
_cell.length_c   1.000
_cell.angle_alpha   90.00
_cell.angle_beta   90.00
_cell.angle_gamma   90.00
#
_symmetry.space_group_name_H-M   'P 1'
#
loop_
_entity.id
_entity.type
_entity.pdbx_description
1 polymer ?
#
loop_
_entity_poly.entity_id
_entity_poly.type
_entity_poly.pdbx_seq_one_letter_code
_entity_poly.pdbx_strand_id
1 'polypeptide(L)'
;IEISSALGEGKRIAEYMIAYYSNKHNISFNVARCFSFVGPYLPLNIHYAIGNFIYDALNKDVITIKGTGNDVRSYLYIADAMIWLFKMLFSSKNNQIYNVGSSYKISIKDLAFKVRDLISPKKEVIFLNQDRKIDNFLRSIYVPNNKKIKHDLQVEEWHNIDNSIKKTAYKK
;
A
#
# COMPACT_ATOMS: atom_id res chain seq x y z
N ILE A 1 -15.78 21.45 -9.38
CA ILE A 1 -15.56 19.97 -9.47
C ILE A 1 -14.10 19.77 -9.83
N GLU A 2 -13.37 19.10 -8.97
CA GLU A 2 -11.96 18.81 -9.21
C GLU A 2 -11.82 17.44 -9.90
N ILE A 3 -11.32 17.43 -11.14
CA ILE A 3 -11.18 16.21 -11.96
C ILE A 3 -10.29 15.16 -11.28
N SER A 4 -9.29 15.59 -10.49
CA SER A 4 -8.38 14.71 -9.76
C SER A 4 -9.08 13.87 -8.68
N SER A 5 -10.29 14.24 -8.24
CA SER A 5 -11.09 13.50 -7.26
C SER A 5 -12.01 12.44 -7.86
N ALA A 6 -12.13 12.36 -9.21
CA ALA A 6 -13.08 11.49 -9.89
C ALA A 6 -12.99 10.01 -9.46
N LEU A 7 -11.76 9.48 -9.29
CA LEU A 7 -11.56 8.10 -8.83
C LEU A 7 -12.07 7.91 -7.40
N GLY A 8 -11.83 8.86 -6.50
CA GLY A 8 -12.30 8.82 -5.12
C GLY A 8 -13.82 8.87 -5.02
N GLU A 9 -14.45 9.77 -5.79
CA GLU A 9 -15.91 9.87 -5.84
C GLU A 9 -16.55 8.62 -6.44
N GLY A 10 -15.97 8.04 -7.49
CA GLY A 10 -16.42 6.76 -8.03
C GLY A 10 -16.39 5.63 -7.02
N LYS A 11 -15.35 5.55 -6.18
CA LYS A 11 -15.27 4.56 -5.07
C LYS A 11 -16.32 4.81 -4.00
N ARG A 12 -16.59 6.07 -3.65
CA ARG A 12 -17.66 6.41 -2.68
C ARG A 12 -19.04 6.02 -3.20
N ILE A 13 -19.33 6.29 -4.48
CA ILE A 13 -20.58 5.87 -5.12
C ILE A 13 -20.71 4.34 -5.10
N ALA A 14 -19.63 3.60 -5.40
CA ALA A 14 -19.65 2.14 -5.34
C ALA A 14 -19.97 1.61 -3.93
N GLU A 15 -19.38 2.17 -2.88
CA GLU A 15 -19.71 1.80 -1.49
C GLU A 15 -21.18 2.07 -1.16
N TYR A 16 -21.72 3.23 -1.60
CA TYR A 16 -23.13 3.57 -1.42
C TYR A 16 -24.06 2.58 -2.15
N MET A 17 -23.74 2.25 -3.41
CA MET A 17 -24.52 1.29 -4.20
C MET A 17 -24.51 -0.12 -3.58
N ILE A 18 -23.35 -0.56 -3.05
CA ILE A 18 -23.26 -1.83 -2.33
C ILE A 18 -24.21 -1.83 -1.12
N ALA A 19 -24.20 -0.77 -0.31
CA ALA A 19 -25.09 -0.65 0.85
C ALA A 19 -26.58 -0.62 0.44
N TYR A 20 -26.92 0.09 -0.65
CA TYR A 20 -28.29 0.15 -1.18
C TYR A 20 -28.78 -1.23 -1.64
N TYR A 21 -27.99 -1.95 -2.46
CA TYR A 21 -28.38 -3.28 -2.94
C TYR A 21 -28.39 -4.32 -1.83
N SER A 22 -27.48 -4.24 -0.89
CA SER A 22 -27.47 -5.07 0.32
C SER A 22 -28.81 -4.96 1.06
N ASN A 23 -29.24 -3.75 1.33
CA ASN A 23 -30.52 -3.50 2.02
C ASN A 23 -31.72 -3.99 1.18
N LYS A 24 -31.74 -3.64 -0.12
CA LYS A 24 -32.86 -4.00 -1.02
C LYS A 24 -33.06 -5.50 -1.20
N HIS A 25 -31.96 -6.27 -1.22
CA HIS A 25 -31.98 -7.70 -1.54
C HIS A 25 -31.61 -8.59 -0.34
N ASN A 26 -31.44 -8.02 0.84
CA ASN A 26 -31.01 -8.73 2.05
C ASN A 26 -29.73 -9.55 1.86
N ILE A 27 -28.74 -8.94 1.20
CA ILE A 27 -27.43 -9.54 0.92
C ILE A 27 -26.38 -8.94 1.86
N SER A 28 -25.67 -9.79 2.59
CA SER A 28 -24.54 -9.34 3.43
C SER A 28 -23.35 -8.93 2.58
N PHE A 29 -22.58 -7.92 3.03
CA PHE A 29 -21.38 -7.47 2.36
C PHE A 29 -20.28 -7.08 3.37
N ASN A 30 -19.05 -7.03 2.89
CA ASN A 30 -17.95 -6.33 3.53
C ASN A 30 -17.16 -5.55 2.48
N VAL A 31 -16.74 -4.32 2.80
CA VAL A 31 -15.95 -3.47 1.91
C VAL A 31 -14.50 -3.45 2.39
N ALA A 32 -13.58 -3.86 1.51
CA ALA A 32 -12.15 -3.73 1.73
C ALA A 32 -11.63 -2.46 1.06
N ARG A 33 -11.24 -1.45 1.83
CA ARG A 33 -10.50 -0.29 1.35
C ARG A 33 -9.02 -0.65 1.32
N CYS A 34 -8.56 -1.11 0.17
CA CYS A 34 -7.18 -1.57 -0.03
C CYS A 34 -6.22 -0.40 -0.17
N PHE A 35 -5.13 -0.42 0.61
CA PHE A 35 -4.02 0.53 0.55
C PHE A 35 -2.90 -0.02 -0.35
N SER A 36 -1.63 0.17 0.03
CA SER A 36 -0.52 -0.29 -0.80
C SER A 36 -0.05 -1.68 -0.35
N PHE A 37 0.21 -2.53 -1.34
CA PHE A 37 0.70 -3.89 -1.13
C PHE A 37 2.10 -4.07 -1.72
N VAL A 38 2.81 -5.08 -1.22
CA VAL A 38 4.12 -5.51 -1.69
C VAL A 38 4.21 -7.03 -1.63
N GLY A 39 4.87 -7.66 -2.59
CA GLY A 39 5.02 -9.12 -2.63
C GLY A 39 5.46 -9.62 -4.00
N PRO A 40 5.65 -10.94 -4.14
CA PRO A 40 5.98 -11.57 -5.41
C PRO A 40 5.00 -11.17 -6.51
N TYR A 41 5.51 -11.07 -7.75
CA TYR A 41 4.74 -10.67 -8.94
C TYR A 41 4.25 -9.23 -8.97
N LEU A 42 4.63 -8.37 -7.99
CA LEU A 42 4.38 -6.93 -8.09
C LEU A 42 5.06 -6.40 -9.38
N PRO A 43 4.33 -5.66 -10.24
CA PRO A 43 4.95 -4.96 -11.36
C PRO A 43 5.94 -3.92 -10.84
N LEU A 44 7.26 -4.13 -11.09
CA LEU A 44 8.31 -3.37 -10.43
C LEU A 44 8.58 -2.00 -11.06
N ASN A 45 8.19 -1.76 -12.32
CA ASN A 45 8.59 -0.57 -13.09
C ASN A 45 7.42 0.36 -13.46
N ILE A 46 6.27 0.28 -12.76
CA ILE A 46 5.08 1.03 -13.17
C ILE A 46 4.78 2.19 -12.21
N HIS A 47 4.02 1.97 -11.13
CA HIS A 47 3.42 3.10 -10.38
C HIS A 47 3.87 3.22 -8.92
N TYR A 48 4.40 2.17 -8.32
CA TYR A 48 4.67 2.15 -6.88
C TYR A 48 6.15 2.38 -6.57
N ALA A 49 6.43 3.28 -5.63
CA ALA A 49 7.79 3.61 -5.24
C ALA A 49 8.60 2.37 -4.83
N ILE A 50 8.02 1.48 -4.01
CA ILE A 50 8.67 0.25 -3.57
C ILE A 50 9.04 -0.65 -4.76
N GLY A 51 8.16 -0.80 -5.74
CA GLY A 51 8.43 -1.58 -6.96
C GLY A 51 9.56 -0.97 -7.77
N ASN A 52 9.50 0.36 -7.99
CA ASN A 52 10.54 1.07 -8.73
C ASN A 52 11.91 0.96 -8.06
N PHE A 53 11.99 1.10 -6.74
CA PHE A 53 13.26 0.98 -6.02
C PHE A 53 13.83 -0.45 -6.08
N ILE A 54 12.97 -1.47 -5.95
CA ILE A 54 13.39 -2.87 -6.14
C ILE A 54 13.88 -3.10 -7.57
N TYR A 55 13.18 -2.56 -8.57
CA TYR A 55 13.59 -2.64 -9.97
C TYR A 55 14.96 -1.98 -10.19
N ASP A 56 15.13 -0.74 -9.70
CA ASP A 56 16.38 0.00 -9.82
C ASP A 56 17.52 -0.74 -9.09
N ALA A 57 17.26 -1.27 -7.89
CA ALA A 57 18.24 -2.04 -7.14
C ALA A 57 18.70 -3.32 -7.88
N LEU A 58 17.83 -3.96 -8.66
CA LEU A 58 18.15 -5.17 -9.41
C LEU A 58 18.77 -4.87 -10.78
N ASN A 59 18.35 -3.80 -11.47
CA ASN A 59 18.58 -3.64 -12.91
C ASN A 59 19.32 -2.36 -13.31
N LYS A 60 19.53 -1.38 -12.42
CA LYS A 60 20.19 -0.11 -12.74
C LYS A 60 21.40 0.14 -11.84
N ASP A 61 22.25 1.05 -12.21
CA ASP A 61 23.45 1.41 -11.43
C ASP A 61 23.12 2.20 -10.16
N VAL A 62 22.02 2.95 -10.18
CA VAL A 62 21.57 3.80 -9.07
C VAL A 62 20.09 3.59 -8.78
N ILE A 63 19.68 3.86 -7.53
CA ILE A 63 18.28 3.89 -7.11
C ILE A 63 17.80 5.34 -7.13
N THR A 64 16.70 5.62 -7.82
CA THR A 64 16.26 6.98 -8.11
C THR A 64 15.00 7.37 -7.35
N ILE A 65 15.08 8.44 -6.54
CA ILE A 65 13.94 9.09 -5.91
C ILE A 65 13.51 10.28 -6.79
N LYS A 66 12.28 10.26 -7.32
CA LYS A 66 11.75 11.27 -8.25
C LYS A 66 11.28 12.57 -7.59
N GLY A 67 11.34 12.70 -6.28
CA GLY A 67 10.88 13.86 -5.51
C GLY A 67 11.74 14.09 -4.27
N THR A 68 11.18 14.78 -3.27
CA THR A 68 11.90 15.08 -2.01
C THR A 68 12.16 13.85 -1.13
N GLY A 69 11.41 12.78 -1.33
CA GLY A 69 11.46 11.58 -0.48
C GLY A 69 10.73 11.69 0.85
N ASN A 70 10.08 12.83 1.14
CA ASN A 70 9.43 13.09 2.43
C ASN A 70 8.05 12.45 2.56
N ASP A 71 7.43 12.06 1.45
CA ASP A 71 6.14 11.37 1.46
C ASP A 71 6.20 10.09 2.30
N VAL A 72 5.18 9.86 3.12
CA VAL A 72 5.07 8.70 3.99
C VAL A 72 4.06 7.71 3.43
N ARG A 73 4.44 6.46 3.37
CA ARG A 73 3.62 5.34 2.87
C ARG A 73 3.65 4.18 3.85
N SER A 74 2.83 3.18 3.58
CA SER A 74 2.91 1.87 4.23
C SER A 74 2.65 0.78 3.21
N TYR A 75 3.17 -0.42 3.45
CA TYR A 75 3.05 -1.53 2.51
C TYR A 75 2.74 -2.81 3.28
N LEU A 76 1.59 -3.41 3.00
CA LEU A 76 1.22 -4.71 3.55
C LEU A 76 1.70 -5.82 2.61
N TYR A 77 2.28 -6.89 3.17
CA TYR A 77 2.66 -8.03 2.36
C TYR A 77 1.44 -8.72 1.77
N ILE A 78 1.53 -9.10 0.50
CA ILE A 78 0.36 -9.59 -0.25
C ILE A 78 -0.28 -10.84 0.37
N ALA A 79 0.51 -11.76 0.92
CA ALA A 79 -0.05 -12.94 1.57
C ALA A 79 -0.82 -12.58 2.85
N ASP A 80 -0.32 -11.62 3.64
CA ASP A 80 -1.04 -11.11 4.81
C ASP A 80 -2.36 -10.46 4.38
N ALA A 81 -2.33 -9.65 3.31
CA ALA A 81 -3.53 -9.05 2.74
C ALA A 81 -4.55 -10.12 2.29
N MET A 82 -4.10 -11.19 1.65
CA MET A 82 -4.98 -12.29 1.23
C MET A 82 -5.64 -12.98 2.42
N ILE A 83 -4.88 -13.25 3.49
CA ILE A 83 -5.44 -13.81 4.73
C ILE A 83 -6.50 -12.87 5.31
N TRP A 84 -6.24 -11.55 5.34
CA TRP A 84 -7.21 -10.57 5.83
C TRP A 84 -8.49 -10.56 5.00
N LEU A 85 -8.37 -10.60 3.66
CA LEU A 85 -9.52 -10.65 2.75
C LEU A 85 -10.33 -11.94 2.92
N PHE A 86 -9.69 -13.09 3.08
CA PHE A 86 -10.39 -14.34 3.36
C PHE A 86 -11.09 -14.32 4.73
N LYS A 87 -10.44 -13.78 5.76
CA LYS A 87 -11.10 -13.60 7.06
C LYS A 87 -12.30 -12.65 6.97
N MET A 88 -12.24 -11.58 6.17
CA MET A 88 -13.39 -10.72 5.89
C MET A 88 -14.53 -11.48 5.19
N LEU A 89 -14.20 -12.33 4.22
CA LEU A 89 -15.18 -13.08 3.44
C LEU A 89 -15.93 -14.11 4.29
N PHE A 90 -15.23 -14.79 5.17
CA PHE A 90 -15.78 -15.87 6.01
C PHE A 90 -16.16 -15.42 7.43
N SER A 91 -16.05 -14.13 7.73
CA SER A 91 -16.43 -13.60 9.03
C SER A 91 -17.95 -13.59 9.21
N SER A 92 -18.39 -13.82 10.44
CA SER A 92 -19.78 -13.57 10.84
C SER A 92 -20.12 -12.07 10.97
N LYS A 93 -19.11 -11.18 10.99
CA LYS A 93 -19.31 -9.73 11.01
C LYS A 93 -19.55 -9.23 9.59
N ASN A 94 -20.78 -8.95 9.28
CA ASN A 94 -21.22 -8.46 7.97
C ASN A 94 -21.49 -6.94 8.00
N ASN A 95 -21.64 -6.37 6.81
CA ASN A 95 -21.97 -4.96 6.58
C ASN A 95 -20.91 -4.01 7.18
N GLN A 96 -19.66 -4.39 7.08
CA GLN A 96 -18.52 -3.64 7.61
C GLN A 96 -17.66 -3.05 6.51
N ILE A 97 -17.01 -1.93 6.84
CA ILE A 97 -15.97 -1.31 6.01
C ILE A 97 -14.65 -1.40 6.77
N TYR A 98 -13.63 -1.98 6.13
CA TYR A 98 -12.30 -2.16 6.70
C TYR A 98 -11.22 -1.53 5.84
N ASN A 99 -10.26 -0.87 6.48
CA ASN A 99 -9.02 -0.48 5.82
C ASN A 99 -8.06 -1.69 5.83
N VAL A 100 -7.67 -2.15 4.64
CA VAL A 100 -6.73 -3.26 4.45
C VAL A 100 -5.39 -2.70 4.02
N GLY A 101 -4.43 -2.71 4.92
CA GLY A 101 -3.09 -2.17 4.71
C GLY A 101 -2.27 -2.14 5.99
N SER A 102 -0.96 -2.01 5.86
CA SER A 102 -0.03 -1.93 6.99
C SER A 102 -0.16 -0.59 7.71
N SER A 103 0.00 -0.60 9.03
CA SER A 103 0.16 0.61 9.84
C SER A 103 1.61 1.05 9.99
N TYR A 104 2.58 0.29 9.48
CA TYR A 104 4.00 0.63 9.53
C TYR A 104 4.31 1.77 8.57
N LYS A 105 4.66 2.91 9.14
CA LYS A 105 4.99 4.15 8.40
C LYS A 105 6.44 4.13 7.95
N ILE A 106 6.68 4.44 6.67
CA ILE A 106 8.02 4.61 6.12
C ILE A 106 8.04 5.78 5.14
N SER A 107 9.04 6.66 5.24
CA SER A 107 9.24 7.69 4.23
C SER A 107 9.74 7.08 2.92
N ILE A 108 9.46 7.73 1.78
CA ILE A 108 9.97 7.30 0.48
C ILE A 108 11.50 7.29 0.47
N LYS A 109 12.14 8.24 1.18
CA LYS A 109 13.59 8.28 1.36
C LYS A 109 14.08 7.05 2.12
N ASP A 110 13.53 6.79 3.32
CA ASP A 110 13.97 5.66 4.14
C ASP A 110 13.70 4.32 3.45
N LEU A 111 12.61 4.23 2.68
CA LEU A 111 12.29 3.06 1.87
C LEU A 111 13.36 2.81 0.80
N ALA A 112 13.82 3.85 0.09
CA ALA A 112 14.85 3.70 -0.93
C ALA A 112 16.18 3.22 -0.34
N PHE A 113 16.59 3.81 0.79
CA PHE A 113 17.79 3.36 1.51
C PHE A 113 17.66 1.93 2.02
N LYS A 114 16.50 1.57 2.58
CA LYS A 114 16.21 0.21 3.05
C LYS A 114 16.29 -0.80 1.90
N VAL A 115 15.72 -0.51 0.73
CA VAL A 115 15.81 -1.36 -0.46
C VAL A 115 17.26 -1.51 -0.91
N ARG A 116 18.03 -0.42 -0.94
CA ARG A 116 19.46 -0.46 -1.25
C ARG A 116 20.20 -1.42 -0.32
N ASP A 117 20.04 -1.22 0.99
CA ASP A 117 20.79 -1.97 1.99
C ASP A 117 20.48 -3.48 1.96
N LEU A 118 19.22 -3.83 1.61
CA LEU A 118 18.77 -5.23 1.55
C LEU A 118 19.11 -5.96 0.25
N ILE A 119 19.23 -5.23 -0.89
CA ILE A 119 19.37 -5.84 -2.22
C ILE A 119 20.72 -5.52 -2.86
N SER A 120 21.17 -4.27 -2.78
CA SER A 120 22.36 -3.79 -3.51
C SER A 120 23.10 -2.71 -2.71
N PRO A 121 23.76 -3.07 -1.60
CA PRO A 121 24.29 -2.10 -0.63
C PRO A 121 25.41 -1.18 -1.18
N LYS A 122 25.98 -1.53 -2.33
CA LYS A 122 27.04 -0.73 -2.99
C LYS A 122 26.47 0.36 -3.91
N LYS A 123 25.17 0.35 -4.21
CA LYS A 123 24.56 1.32 -5.12
C LYS A 123 24.26 2.64 -4.42
N GLU A 124 24.30 3.72 -5.18
CA GLU A 124 23.91 5.04 -4.68
C GLU A 124 22.40 5.24 -4.78
N VAL A 125 21.88 6.09 -3.88
CA VAL A 125 20.51 6.60 -3.93
C VAL A 125 20.57 8.06 -4.34
N ILE A 126 19.98 8.41 -5.47
CA ILE A 126 19.99 9.77 -6.01
C ILE A 126 18.59 10.38 -6.00
N PHE A 127 18.55 11.71 -5.86
CA PHE A 127 17.31 12.50 -5.91
C PHE A 127 17.27 13.34 -7.18
N LEU A 128 16.23 13.21 -7.99
CA LEU A 128 16.09 13.98 -9.24
C LEU A 128 15.54 15.40 -9.03
N ASN A 129 14.65 15.60 -8.05
CA ASN A 129 13.97 16.88 -7.84
C ASN A 129 13.86 17.17 -6.33
N GLN A 130 14.92 17.73 -5.75
CA GLN A 130 14.93 18.10 -4.32
C GLN A 130 14.08 19.35 -4.02
N ASP A 131 13.91 20.25 -4.99
CA ASP A 131 13.29 21.58 -4.81
C ASP A 131 11.78 21.61 -5.05
N ARG A 132 11.13 20.46 -5.22
CA ARG A 132 9.69 20.42 -5.45
C ARG A 132 8.96 20.83 -4.18
N LYS A 133 8.43 22.08 -4.15
CA LYS A 133 7.54 22.53 -3.09
C LYS A 133 6.36 21.54 -2.99
N ILE A 134 6.12 21.05 -1.78
CA ILE A 134 5.00 20.16 -1.49
C ILE A 134 3.74 21.02 -1.48
N ASP A 135 3.04 21.11 -2.60
CA ASP A 135 1.81 21.91 -2.72
C ASP A 135 0.60 21.31 -1.98
N ASN A 136 0.70 20.09 -1.46
CA ASN A 136 -0.40 19.43 -0.76
C ASN A 136 0.08 18.55 0.40
N PHE A 137 0.20 19.12 1.60
CA PHE A 137 0.50 18.39 2.84
C PHE A 137 -0.45 17.20 3.10
N LEU A 138 -1.71 17.30 2.68
CA LEU A 138 -2.72 16.26 2.87
C LEU A 138 -2.46 14.96 2.06
N ARG A 139 -1.64 15.02 1.00
CA ARG A 139 -1.27 13.85 0.19
C ARG A 139 0.08 13.25 0.57
N SER A 140 0.82 13.90 1.49
CA SER A 140 2.15 13.45 1.90
C SER A 140 2.12 12.18 2.76
N ILE A 141 1.01 11.90 3.46
CA ILE A 141 0.87 10.72 4.33
C ILE A 141 -0.28 9.85 3.81
N TYR A 142 0.05 8.63 3.35
CA TYR A 142 -0.94 7.65 2.91
C TYR A 142 -0.73 6.34 3.66
N VAL A 143 -1.33 6.25 4.85
CA VAL A 143 -1.21 5.14 5.80
C VAL A 143 -2.57 4.87 6.44
N PRO A 144 -3.09 3.64 6.42
CA PRO A 144 -4.38 3.33 7.01
C PRO A 144 -4.34 3.29 8.54
N ASN A 145 -5.47 3.61 9.13
CA ASN A 145 -5.78 3.12 10.46
C ASN A 145 -6.44 1.74 10.32
N ASN A 146 -5.72 0.69 10.68
CA ASN A 146 -6.16 -0.69 10.58
C ASN A 146 -6.58 -1.33 11.92
N LYS A 147 -6.76 -0.52 12.98
CA LYS A 147 -7.13 -1.01 14.32
C LYS A 147 -8.44 -1.80 14.29
N LYS A 148 -9.44 -1.32 13.54
CA LYS A 148 -10.75 -1.97 13.46
C LYS A 148 -10.66 -3.39 12.90
N ILE A 149 -9.99 -3.59 11.76
CA ILE A 149 -9.86 -4.93 11.15
C ILE A 149 -9.05 -5.88 12.04
N LYS A 150 -7.96 -5.39 12.66
CA LYS A 150 -7.17 -6.18 13.61
C LYS A 150 -7.99 -6.64 14.80
N HIS A 151 -8.77 -5.73 15.39
CA HIS A 151 -9.64 -6.04 16.53
C HIS A 151 -10.76 -7.01 16.13
N ASP A 152 -11.49 -6.71 15.05
CA ASP A 152 -12.71 -7.44 14.68
C ASP A 152 -12.43 -8.84 14.12
N LEU A 153 -11.35 -9.00 13.35
CA LEU A 153 -11.04 -10.23 12.63
C LEU A 153 -9.81 -10.96 13.18
N GLN A 154 -9.19 -10.43 14.24
CA GLN A 154 -7.99 -11.02 14.87
C GLN A 154 -6.92 -11.33 13.82
N VAL A 155 -6.59 -10.33 12.98
CA VAL A 155 -5.56 -10.40 11.95
C VAL A 155 -4.31 -9.64 12.39
N GLU A 156 -3.16 -10.10 11.90
CA GLU A 156 -1.84 -9.54 12.21
C GLU A 156 -1.06 -9.23 10.92
N GLU A 157 0.00 -8.46 11.05
CA GLU A 157 1.01 -8.26 10.02
C GLU A 157 2.17 -9.23 10.29
N TRP A 158 2.13 -10.44 9.68
CA TRP A 158 3.13 -11.50 9.93
C TRP A 158 4.45 -11.24 9.22
N HIS A 159 4.43 -10.42 8.15
CA HIS A 159 5.64 -10.08 7.41
C HIS A 159 6.01 -8.62 7.66
N ASN A 160 7.22 -8.39 8.15
CA ASN A 160 7.79 -7.05 8.21
C ASN A 160 8.22 -6.57 6.81
N ILE A 161 8.50 -5.27 6.69
CA ILE A 161 8.85 -4.64 5.41
C ILE A 161 10.14 -5.22 4.80
N ASP A 162 11.12 -5.59 5.61
CA ASP A 162 12.40 -6.12 5.15
C ASP A 162 12.22 -7.49 4.48
N ASN A 163 11.47 -8.39 5.10
CA ASN A 163 11.11 -9.69 4.54
C ASN A 163 10.28 -9.53 3.27
N SER A 164 9.35 -8.57 3.26
CA SER A 164 8.49 -8.28 2.13
C SER A 164 9.29 -7.80 0.92
N ILE A 165 10.27 -6.91 1.11
CA ILE A 165 11.19 -6.44 0.08
C ILE A 165 11.98 -7.63 -0.50
N LYS A 166 12.62 -8.44 0.34
CA LYS A 166 13.42 -9.60 -0.10
C LYS A 166 12.59 -10.60 -0.89
N LYS A 167 11.41 -10.98 -0.39
CA LYS A 167 10.50 -11.90 -1.08
C LYS A 167 9.99 -11.34 -2.41
N THR A 168 9.82 -10.02 -2.52
CA THR A 168 9.43 -9.36 -3.77
C THR A 168 10.57 -9.38 -4.79
N ALA A 169 11.79 -9.07 -4.35
CA ALA A 169 12.96 -9.02 -5.21
C ALA A 169 13.34 -10.39 -5.77
N TYR A 170 13.29 -11.41 -4.96
CA TYR A 170 13.83 -12.75 -5.32
C TYR A 170 12.72 -13.79 -5.63
N LYS A 171 11.44 -13.39 -5.63
CA LYS A 171 10.28 -14.22 -6.05
C LYS A 171 10.28 -15.64 -5.45
N LYS A 172 10.70 -15.76 -4.17
CA LYS A 172 10.71 -17.03 -3.44
C LYS A 172 9.57 -17.10 -2.44
#